data_23a25d0b236faa49ebb76a3c765e4f9f
#
_entry.id   23a25d0b236faa49ebb76a3c765e4f9f
#
_cell.length_a   1.000
_cell.length_b   1.000
_cell.length_c   1.000
_cell.angle_alpha   90.00
_cell.angle_beta   90.00
_cell.angle_gamma   90.00
#
_symmetry.space_group_name_H-M   'P 1'
#
loop_
_entity.id
_entity.type
_entity.pdbx_description
1 polymer ?
#
loop_
_entity_poly.entity_id
_entity_poly.type
_entity_poly.pdbx_seq_one_letter_code
_entity_poly.pdbx_strand_id
1 'polypeptide(L)'
;MASQPSKGSVHDFTVKDARGNDVDLSIYKGKVLLIVNVASQCGLTNSNYTELSKLYEQYKDQGFEILAFPCNQFGGQEPGNNEQILEFACTRFKAEYPIFDKVDVNGEKAAPIYKFLKSSKGGLFGDSIKWNFSKFLVDKEGHVFDLLAPTTSPLSIEKDIKKLLA
;
A
#
# COMPACT_ATOMS: atom_id res chain seq x y z
N MET A 1 -2.61 -12.58 -32.09
CA MET A 1 -2.23 -12.70 -30.71
C MET A 1 -3.19 -11.89 -29.86
N ALA A 2 -3.86 -12.53 -28.97
CA ALA A 2 -4.80 -11.83 -28.12
C ALA A 2 -4.02 -10.90 -27.19
N SER A 3 -4.32 -9.62 -27.21
CA SER A 3 -3.76 -8.69 -26.23
C SER A 3 -4.30 -9.10 -24.86
N GLN A 4 -3.44 -9.06 -23.85
CA GLN A 4 -3.94 -9.24 -22.49
C GLN A 4 -4.91 -8.12 -22.17
N PRO A 5 -6.05 -8.42 -21.52
CA PRO A 5 -6.94 -7.36 -21.11
C PRO A 5 -6.17 -6.39 -20.20
N SER A 6 -6.33 -5.10 -20.44
CA SER A 6 -5.73 -4.10 -19.58
C SER A 6 -6.27 -4.28 -18.16
N LYS A 7 -5.37 -4.19 -17.17
CA LYS A 7 -5.79 -4.25 -15.78
C LYS A 7 -6.59 -2.99 -15.45
N GLY A 8 -7.84 -3.16 -15.04
CA GLY A 8 -8.73 -2.04 -14.73
C GLY A 8 -8.94 -1.81 -13.24
N SER A 9 -8.41 -2.67 -12.39
CA SER A 9 -8.66 -2.67 -10.96
C SER A 9 -7.47 -3.26 -10.20
N VAL A 10 -7.28 -2.81 -8.98
CA VAL A 10 -6.32 -3.40 -8.04
C VAL A 10 -6.57 -4.91 -7.88
N HIS A 11 -7.82 -5.33 -7.97
CA HIS A 11 -8.19 -6.74 -7.80
C HIS A 11 -7.68 -7.65 -8.92
N ASP A 12 -7.20 -7.10 -10.02
CA ASP A 12 -6.67 -7.86 -11.15
C ASP A 12 -5.21 -8.27 -10.98
N PHE A 13 -4.58 -7.92 -9.87
CA PHE A 13 -3.17 -8.17 -9.63
C PHE A 13 -2.94 -9.30 -8.63
N THR A 14 -1.84 -10.03 -8.86
CA THR A 14 -1.31 -11.00 -7.90
C THR A 14 0.06 -10.51 -7.46
N VAL A 15 0.30 -10.49 -6.16
CA VAL A 15 1.57 -10.02 -5.56
C VAL A 15 2.10 -11.06 -4.60
N LYS A 16 3.38 -10.95 -4.25
CA LYS A 16 3.99 -11.83 -3.26
C LYS A 16 3.88 -11.22 -1.87
N ASP A 17 3.54 -12.05 -0.89
CA ASP A 17 3.60 -11.62 0.51
C ASP A 17 5.05 -11.69 1.04
N ALA A 18 5.26 -11.29 2.29
CA ALA A 18 6.59 -11.27 2.90
C ALA A 18 7.22 -12.66 3.05
N ARG A 19 6.45 -13.72 2.87
CA ARG A 19 6.92 -15.11 2.95
C ARG A 19 7.06 -15.76 1.57
N GLY A 20 6.87 -14.99 0.51
CA GLY A 20 7.04 -15.45 -0.86
C GLY A 20 5.85 -16.16 -1.46
N ASN A 21 4.70 -16.13 -0.79
CA ASN A 21 3.47 -16.74 -1.31
C ASN A 21 2.74 -15.76 -2.23
N ASP A 22 2.14 -16.30 -3.29
CA ASP A 22 1.31 -15.48 -4.18
C ASP A 22 -0.01 -15.13 -3.50
N VAL A 23 -0.39 -13.86 -3.59
CA VAL A 23 -1.66 -13.36 -3.07
C VAL A 23 -2.42 -12.72 -4.22
N ASP A 24 -3.56 -13.31 -4.55
CA ASP A 24 -4.48 -12.75 -5.55
C ASP A 24 -5.30 -11.66 -4.87
N LEU A 25 -5.14 -10.42 -5.33
CA LEU A 25 -5.79 -9.27 -4.68
C LEU A 25 -7.30 -9.24 -4.89
N SER A 26 -7.85 -10.15 -5.71
CA SER A 26 -9.31 -10.31 -5.81
C SER A 26 -9.96 -10.73 -4.49
N ILE A 27 -9.17 -11.29 -3.55
CA ILE A 27 -9.68 -11.61 -2.21
C ILE A 27 -10.14 -10.37 -1.43
N TYR A 28 -9.70 -9.19 -1.85
CA TYR A 28 -10.07 -7.93 -1.20
C TYR A 28 -11.23 -7.21 -1.87
N LYS A 29 -11.92 -7.84 -2.84
CA LYS A 29 -13.12 -7.25 -3.44
C LYS A 29 -14.14 -6.89 -2.37
N GLY A 30 -14.73 -5.72 -2.48
CA GLY A 30 -15.70 -5.24 -1.51
C GLY A 30 -15.11 -4.54 -0.29
N LYS A 31 -13.77 -4.48 -0.21
CA LYS A 31 -13.09 -3.78 0.88
C LYS A 31 -12.48 -2.48 0.38
N VAL A 32 -12.49 -1.47 1.24
CA VAL A 32 -11.74 -0.23 1.03
C VAL A 32 -10.29 -0.52 1.39
N LEU A 33 -9.34 -0.16 0.52
CA LEU A 33 -7.94 -0.45 0.71
C LEU A 33 -7.11 0.83 0.87
N LEU A 34 -6.13 0.78 1.76
CA LEU A 34 -5.09 1.79 1.84
C LEU A 34 -3.76 1.11 1.49
N ILE A 35 -3.18 1.45 0.35
CA ILE A 35 -1.95 0.85 -0.14
C ILE A 35 -0.81 1.81 0.12
N VAL A 36 0.20 1.37 0.87
CA VAL A 36 1.26 2.23 1.39
C VAL A 36 2.62 1.59 1.12
N ASN A 37 3.58 2.37 0.61
CA ASN A 37 4.97 1.92 0.58
C ASN A 37 5.62 2.30 1.89
N VAL A 38 6.15 1.31 2.60
CA VAL A 38 6.63 1.49 3.97
C VAL A 38 8.14 1.37 4.08
N ALA A 39 8.70 1.95 5.15
CA ALA A 39 10.11 1.86 5.49
C ALA A 39 10.30 1.84 7.00
N SER A 40 11.37 1.17 7.45
CA SER A 40 11.63 0.98 8.88
C SER A 40 12.53 2.06 9.50
N GLN A 41 13.23 2.84 8.67
CA GLN A 41 14.25 3.78 9.13
C GLN A 41 14.02 5.22 8.65
N CYS A 42 12.79 5.56 8.31
CA CYS A 42 12.40 6.90 7.88
C CYS A 42 11.98 7.75 9.08
N GLY A 43 12.16 9.07 8.99
CA GLY A 43 11.62 9.99 10.00
C GLY A 43 10.10 9.91 10.14
N LEU A 44 9.40 9.42 9.10
CA LEU A 44 7.94 9.26 9.11
C LEU A 44 7.48 7.89 9.60
N THR A 45 8.41 6.95 9.85
CA THR A 45 8.09 5.56 10.21
C THR A 45 7.22 5.48 11.46
N ASN A 46 7.66 6.12 12.53
CA ASN A 46 7.00 5.99 13.83
C ASN A 46 5.55 6.49 13.79
N SER A 47 5.34 7.70 13.28
CA SER A 47 4.00 8.29 13.22
C SER A 47 3.09 7.53 12.26
N ASN A 48 3.59 7.15 11.08
CA ASN A 48 2.77 6.45 10.11
C ASN A 48 2.37 5.05 10.57
N TYR A 49 3.32 4.23 11.02
CA TYR A 49 2.99 2.89 11.52
C TYR A 49 2.02 2.94 12.70
N THR A 50 2.23 3.86 13.62
CA THR A 50 1.35 4.02 14.79
C THR A 50 -0.08 4.33 14.35
N GLU A 51 -0.25 5.29 13.46
CA GLU A 51 -1.57 5.69 13.00
C GLU A 51 -2.22 4.68 12.06
N LEU A 52 -1.43 3.99 11.22
CA LEU A 52 -1.95 2.90 10.39
C LEU A 52 -2.52 1.79 11.26
N SER A 53 -1.84 1.43 12.35
CA SER A 53 -2.33 0.40 13.26
C SER A 53 -3.62 0.82 13.94
N LYS A 54 -3.76 2.09 14.30
CA LYS A 54 -5.00 2.62 14.88
C LYS A 54 -6.16 2.58 13.89
N LEU A 55 -5.93 2.99 12.65
CA LEU A 55 -6.96 2.92 11.60
C LEU A 55 -7.40 1.48 11.36
N TYR A 56 -6.43 0.59 11.27
CA TYR A 56 -6.71 -0.82 11.01
C TYR A 56 -7.58 -1.42 12.11
N GLU A 57 -7.19 -1.22 13.35
CA GLU A 57 -7.95 -1.73 14.49
C GLU A 57 -9.38 -1.21 14.49
N GLN A 58 -9.56 0.06 14.15
CA GLN A 58 -10.87 0.71 14.16
C GLN A 58 -11.79 0.26 13.04
N TYR A 59 -11.25 -0.01 11.83
CA TYR A 59 -12.07 -0.22 10.63
C TYR A 59 -11.97 -1.61 10.01
N LYS A 60 -11.06 -2.48 10.45
CA LYS A 60 -10.89 -3.80 9.84
C LYS A 60 -12.17 -4.63 9.78
N ASP A 61 -13.01 -4.53 10.80
CA ASP A 61 -14.27 -5.27 10.86
C ASP A 61 -15.37 -4.63 10.03
N GLN A 62 -15.13 -3.45 9.49
CA GLN A 62 -16.09 -2.73 8.65
C GLN A 62 -15.77 -2.87 7.16
N GLY A 63 -14.79 -3.70 6.80
CA GLY A 63 -14.41 -3.90 5.40
C GLY A 63 -13.26 -3.01 4.95
N PHE A 64 -12.33 -2.69 5.84
CA PHE A 64 -11.14 -1.92 5.54
C PHE A 64 -9.89 -2.80 5.65
N GLU A 65 -8.98 -2.65 4.70
CA GLU A 65 -7.69 -3.36 4.72
C GLU A 65 -6.54 -2.42 4.38
N ILE A 66 -5.38 -2.67 4.96
CA ILE A 66 -4.15 -1.95 4.64
C ILE A 66 -3.19 -2.94 3.97
N LEU A 67 -2.65 -2.55 2.81
CA LEU A 67 -1.67 -3.35 2.09
C LEU A 67 -0.35 -2.61 2.13
N ALA A 68 0.62 -3.12 2.90
CA ALA A 68 1.91 -2.46 3.10
C ALA A 68 2.98 -3.11 2.24
N PHE A 69 3.62 -2.31 1.39
CA PHE A 69 4.70 -2.75 0.50
C PHE A 69 6.01 -2.11 0.93
N PRO A 70 6.94 -2.86 1.52
CA PRO A 70 8.25 -2.31 1.85
C PRO A 70 9.00 -1.89 0.59
N CYS A 71 9.71 -0.77 0.66
CA CYS A 71 10.47 -0.24 -0.47
C CYS A 71 11.75 0.42 0.01
N ASN A 72 12.89 0.09 -0.63
CA ASN A 72 14.20 0.62 -0.23
C ASN A 72 14.72 1.73 -1.15
N GLN A 73 13.88 2.26 -2.06
CA GLN A 73 14.30 3.23 -3.07
C GLN A 73 14.48 4.65 -2.53
N PHE A 74 14.01 4.94 -1.33
CA PHE A 74 14.03 6.30 -0.77
C PHE A 74 15.05 6.39 0.36
N GLY A 75 16.26 6.79 0.01
CA GLY A 75 17.35 6.95 0.98
C GLY A 75 17.86 5.64 1.58
N GLY A 76 17.51 4.49 1.01
CA GLY A 76 17.92 3.20 1.55
C GLY A 76 17.36 2.95 2.95
N GLN A 77 16.16 3.42 3.24
CA GLN A 77 15.58 3.39 4.58
C GLN A 77 14.77 2.13 4.89
N GLU A 78 14.81 1.14 4.00
CA GLU A 78 14.26 -0.20 4.23
C GLU A 78 15.28 -1.27 3.84
N PRO A 79 16.46 -1.30 4.49
CA PRO A 79 17.55 -2.19 4.07
C PRO A 79 17.38 -3.65 4.47
N GLY A 80 16.50 -3.94 5.43
CA GLY A 80 16.30 -5.29 5.93
C GLY A 80 15.69 -6.23 4.90
N ASN A 81 15.76 -7.54 5.16
CA ASN A 81 15.05 -8.53 4.36
C ASN A 81 13.58 -8.61 4.81
N ASN A 82 12.76 -9.37 4.06
CA ASN A 82 11.34 -9.47 4.33
C ASN A 82 11.02 -9.95 5.74
N GLU A 83 11.78 -10.93 6.25
CA GLU A 83 11.58 -11.45 7.60
C GLU A 83 11.84 -10.39 8.67
N GLN A 84 12.93 -9.63 8.52
CA GLN A 84 13.28 -8.55 9.44
C GLN A 84 12.25 -7.43 9.42
N ILE A 85 11.75 -7.09 8.24
CA ILE A 85 10.73 -6.06 8.07
C ILE A 85 9.42 -6.49 8.72
N LEU A 86 9.01 -7.72 8.48
CA LEU A 86 7.78 -8.27 9.07
C LEU A 86 7.86 -8.27 10.59
N GLU A 87 8.98 -8.74 11.14
CA GLU A 87 9.21 -8.75 12.58
C GLU A 87 9.18 -7.35 13.18
N PHE A 88 9.83 -6.39 12.52
CA PHE A 88 9.83 -5.00 12.96
C PHE A 88 8.41 -4.44 13.04
N ALA A 89 7.63 -4.60 11.99
CA ALA A 89 6.26 -4.07 11.95
C ALA A 89 5.37 -4.73 13.00
N CYS A 90 5.44 -6.05 13.13
CA CYS A 90 4.61 -6.79 14.07
C CYS A 90 4.98 -6.55 15.52
N THR A 91 6.30 -6.52 15.83
CA THR A 91 6.79 -6.41 17.20
C THR A 91 6.70 -4.97 17.72
N ARG A 92 7.16 -4.02 16.91
CA ARG A 92 7.25 -2.63 17.35
C ARG A 92 5.94 -1.87 17.25
N PHE A 93 5.15 -2.13 16.19
CA PHE A 93 3.93 -1.37 15.93
C PHE A 93 2.66 -2.21 15.96
N LYS A 94 2.76 -3.50 16.28
CA LYS A 94 1.62 -4.42 16.34
C LYS A 94 0.81 -4.42 15.04
N ALA A 95 1.52 -4.34 13.91
CA ALA A 95 0.87 -4.33 12.60
C ALA A 95 0.24 -5.70 12.34
N GLU A 96 -1.08 -5.74 12.26
CA GLU A 96 -1.84 -6.96 11.97
C GLU A 96 -2.28 -7.03 10.51
N TYR A 97 -2.10 -5.94 9.76
CA TYR A 97 -2.44 -5.88 8.35
C TYR A 97 -1.33 -6.55 7.50
N PRO A 98 -1.65 -6.95 6.27
CA PRO A 98 -0.69 -7.65 5.41
C PRO A 98 0.54 -6.80 5.09
N ILE A 99 1.72 -7.43 5.26
CA ILE A 99 3.01 -6.89 4.81
C ILE A 99 3.46 -7.75 3.64
N PHE A 100 3.73 -7.12 2.51
CA PHE A 100 4.09 -7.84 1.29
C PHE A 100 5.60 -7.87 1.07
N ASP A 101 6.02 -8.55 0.00
CA ASP A 101 7.42 -8.61 -0.42
C ASP A 101 7.93 -7.19 -0.72
N LYS A 102 9.19 -6.95 -0.40
CA LYS A 102 9.84 -5.68 -0.72
C LYS A 102 9.84 -5.49 -2.25
N VAL A 103 9.42 -4.31 -2.71
CA VAL A 103 9.29 -4.00 -4.12
C VAL A 103 9.92 -2.66 -4.47
N ASP A 104 10.17 -2.46 -5.75
CA ASP A 104 10.40 -1.12 -6.29
C ASP A 104 9.04 -0.51 -6.65
N VAL A 105 8.91 0.77 -6.44
CA VAL A 105 7.69 1.52 -6.77
C VAL A 105 7.92 2.49 -7.92
N ASN A 106 9.17 2.79 -8.24
CA ASN A 106 9.58 3.67 -9.35
C ASN A 106 10.55 2.93 -10.28
N GLY A 107 10.62 3.39 -11.53
CA GLY A 107 11.55 2.87 -12.52
C GLY A 107 11.02 1.64 -13.23
N GLU A 108 11.88 1.04 -14.10
CA GLU A 108 11.49 -0.08 -14.93
C GLU A 108 11.12 -1.32 -14.15
N LYS A 109 11.73 -1.51 -12.98
CA LYS A 109 11.51 -2.68 -12.13
C LYS A 109 10.39 -2.48 -11.12
N ALA A 110 9.66 -1.38 -11.22
CA ALA A 110 8.52 -1.14 -10.32
C ALA A 110 7.52 -2.29 -10.42
N ALA A 111 6.98 -2.68 -9.28
CA ALA A 111 5.95 -3.72 -9.23
C ALA A 111 4.77 -3.34 -10.13
N PRO A 112 4.20 -4.31 -10.87
CA PRO A 112 3.08 -4.01 -11.78
C PRO A 112 1.93 -3.27 -11.11
N ILE A 113 1.60 -3.62 -9.86
CA ILE A 113 0.56 -2.93 -9.12
C ILE A 113 0.88 -1.44 -8.95
N TYR A 114 2.15 -1.10 -8.69
CA TYR A 114 2.54 0.30 -8.53
C TYR A 114 2.53 1.06 -9.85
N LYS A 115 2.86 0.39 -10.96
CA LYS A 115 2.70 1.01 -12.28
C LYS A 115 1.24 1.36 -12.54
N PHE A 116 0.34 0.45 -12.20
CA PHE A 116 -1.10 0.67 -12.30
C PHE A 116 -1.58 1.82 -11.41
N LEU A 117 -1.19 1.80 -10.13
CA LEU A 117 -1.59 2.83 -9.17
C LEU A 117 -1.16 4.23 -9.63
N LYS A 118 0.09 4.34 -10.08
CA LYS A 118 0.62 5.63 -10.55
C LYS A 118 -0.09 6.12 -11.80
N SER A 119 -0.41 5.21 -12.73
CA SER A 119 -1.13 5.59 -13.96
C SER A 119 -2.57 6.02 -13.69
N SER A 120 -3.15 5.53 -12.60
CA SER A 120 -4.55 5.83 -12.25
C SER A 120 -4.72 7.22 -11.65
N LYS A 121 -3.72 7.72 -10.91
CA LYS A 121 -3.84 8.99 -10.18
C LYS A 121 -2.58 9.86 -10.28
N GLY A 122 -1.59 9.44 -11.01
CA GLY A 122 -0.31 10.13 -11.07
C GLY A 122 -0.24 11.28 -12.07
N GLY A 123 -1.35 11.72 -12.62
CA GLY A 123 -1.37 12.79 -13.61
C GLY A 123 -0.97 12.31 -15.00
N LEU A 124 -0.85 13.26 -15.94
CA LEU A 124 -0.65 12.98 -17.36
C LEU A 124 0.62 12.18 -17.67
N PHE A 125 1.63 12.28 -16.83
CA PHE A 125 2.94 11.68 -17.08
C PHE A 125 3.30 10.56 -16.11
N GLY A 126 2.32 10.04 -15.36
CA GLY A 126 2.55 8.96 -14.42
C GLY A 126 3.57 9.37 -13.37
N ASP A 127 3.19 10.23 -12.45
CA ASP A 127 4.10 10.75 -11.43
C ASP A 127 4.80 9.63 -10.68
N SER A 128 6.10 9.84 -10.38
CA SER A 128 6.84 8.96 -9.48
C SER A 128 6.31 9.08 -8.06
N ILE A 129 6.42 7.99 -7.31
CA ILE A 129 6.24 8.05 -5.86
C ILE A 129 7.37 8.91 -5.30
N LYS A 130 7.03 9.86 -4.44
CA LYS A 130 7.98 10.90 -4.02
C LYS A 130 8.84 10.48 -2.84
N TRP A 131 8.30 9.68 -1.92
CA TRP A 131 9.03 9.26 -0.73
C TRP A 131 8.32 8.08 -0.06
N ASN A 132 8.92 7.59 1.03
CA ASN A 132 8.30 6.55 1.87
C ASN A 132 6.94 7.04 2.38
N PHE A 133 6.02 6.11 2.56
CA PHE A 133 4.67 6.36 3.10
C PHE A 133 3.77 7.22 2.22
N SER A 134 3.98 7.18 0.92
CA SER A 134 2.95 7.61 -0.03
C SER A 134 1.79 6.63 0.04
N LYS A 135 0.57 7.13 -0.04
CA LYS A 135 -0.63 6.33 0.22
C LYS A 135 -1.60 6.43 -0.92
N PHE A 136 -2.14 5.29 -1.35
CA PHE A 136 -3.23 5.22 -2.31
C PHE A 136 -4.47 4.73 -1.61
N LEU A 137 -5.53 5.52 -1.63
CA LEU A 137 -6.83 5.10 -1.11
C LEU A 137 -7.64 4.50 -2.26
N VAL A 138 -8.15 3.30 -2.07
CA VAL A 138 -8.79 2.49 -3.11
C VAL A 138 -10.20 2.13 -2.67
N ASP A 139 -11.18 2.31 -3.55
CA ASP A 139 -12.58 2.01 -3.24
C ASP A 139 -12.88 0.50 -3.25
N LYS A 140 -14.11 0.13 -2.91
CA LYS A 140 -14.54 -1.27 -2.83
C LYS A 140 -14.44 -2.02 -4.16
N GLU A 141 -14.40 -1.30 -5.27
CA GLU A 141 -14.31 -1.87 -6.61
C GLU A 141 -12.89 -1.98 -7.13
N GLY A 142 -11.92 -1.55 -6.32
CA GLY A 142 -10.51 -1.62 -6.68
C GLY A 142 -10.02 -0.44 -7.50
N HIS A 143 -10.78 0.65 -7.56
CA HIS A 143 -10.40 1.86 -8.27
C HIS A 143 -9.73 2.84 -7.32
N VAL A 144 -8.68 3.51 -7.80
CA VAL A 144 -7.95 4.49 -6.99
C VAL A 144 -8.81 5.73 -6.78
N PHE A 145 -9.13 6.00 -5.54
CA PHE A 145 -9.89 7.18 -5.13
C PHE A 145 -8.99 8.41 -4.98
N ASP A 146 -7.83 8.25 -4.34
CA ASP A 146 -6.91 9.36 -4.12
C ASP A 146 -5.47 8.88 -3.89
N LEU A 147 -4.52 9.77 -4.21
CA LEU A 147 -3.10 9.62 -3.88
C LEU A 147 -2.76 10.67 -2.82
N LEU A 148 -2.25 10.22 -1.69
CA LEU A 148 -1.98 11.06 -0.53
C LEU A 148 -0.48 11.14 -0.27
N ALA A 149 -0.01 12.35 0.06
CA ALA A 149 1.40 12.62 0.25
C ALA A 149 1.98 11.86 1.45
N PRO A 150 3.30 11.60 1.46
CA PRO A 150 3.96 10.96 2.61
C PRO A 150 3.69 11.67 3.94
N THR A 151 3.59 12.99 3.91
CA THR A 151 3.35 13.80 5.12
C THR A 151 1.88 13.82 5.56
N THR A 152 0.96 13.32 4.72
CA THR A 152 -0.45 13.20 5.11
C THR A 152 -0.58 12.10 6.14
N SER A 153 -1.03 12.44 7.35
CA SER A 153 -1.15 11.44 8.42
C SER A 153 -2.26 10.45 8.11
N PRO A 154 -2.07 9.16 8.45
CA PRO A 154 -3.13 8.17 8.23
C PRO A 154 -4.46 8.53 8.88
N LEU A 155 -4.45 9.09 10.09
CA LEU A 155 -5.70 9.47 10.77
C LEU A 155 -6.44 10.59 10.06
N SER A 156 -5.74 11.45 9.29
CA SER A 156 -6.40 12.51 8.54
C SER A 156 -7.19 11.98 7.34
N ILE A 157 -6.99 10.71 6.96
CA ILE A 157 -7.70 10.05 5.85
C ILE A 157 -9.02 9.43 6.32
N GLU A 158 -9.26 9.39 7.62
CA GLU A 158 -10.40 8.69 8.22
C GLU A 158 -11.74 9.09 7.59
N LYS A 159 -11.92 10.37 7.33
CA LYS A 159 -13.17 10.89 6.74
C LYS A 159 -13.46 10.24 5.38
N ASP A 160 -12.44 10.15 4.53
CA ASP A 160 -12.58 9.54 3.21
C ASP A 160 -12.78 8.03 3.32
N ILE A 161 -12.13 7.37 4.26
CA ILE A 161 -12.34 5.94 4.54
C ILE A 161 -13.81 5.70 4.89
N LYS A 162 -14.36 6.47 5.81
CA LYS A 162 -15.77 6.36 6.19
C LYS A 162 -16.70 6.56 5.00
N LYS A 163 -16.41 7.55 4.17
CA LYS A 163 -17.18 7.85 2.97
C LYS A 163 -17.21 6.65 2.02
N LEU A 164 -16.06 6.01 1.80
CA LEU A 164 -15.97 4.87 0.90
C LEU A 164 -16.57 3.59 1.48
N LEU A 165 -16.62 3.48 2.82
CA LEU A 165 -17.24 2.34 3.50
C LEU A 165 -18.76 2.41 3.54
N ALA A 166 -19.31 3.60 3.39
CA ALA A 166 -20.74 3.83 3.46
C ALA A 166 -21.52 3.15 2.31
#